data_9db00c2451a6370069884b8cef1de70f
#
_entry.id   9db00c2451a6370069884b8cef1de70f
#
_cell.length_a   1.000
_cell.length_b   1.000
_cell.length_c   1.000
_cell.angle_alpha   90.00
_cell.angle_beta   90.00
_cell.angle_gamma   90.00
#
_symmetry.space_group_name_H-M   'P 1'
#
loop_
_entity.id
_entity.type
_entity.pdbx_description
1 polymer ?
#
loop_
_entity_poly.entity_id
_entity_poly.type
_entity_poly.pdbx_seq_one_letter_code
_entity_poly.pdbx_strand_id
1 'polypeptide(L)'
;MDKKYLFLLNESFFEVPKLEKISLFLLKLFTNNMKKIVTVSLLTLAFVSCEKKQEAKPEEGKVAYAVFGDSISSDGAITSAEMMDKFKTLKEGDTLEVKFKSGINEVCQKKGCWMTLDLADDKEAFVKFKDYGFFVPKNAQDKDVIVNGKAFVSIESVDVLKHYAKDAGKSQAAIDSITEPKVTYSFMADGVLIEK
;
A
#
# COMPACT_ATOMS: atom_id res chain seq x y z
N MET A 1 -20.90 -60.75 27.12
CA MET A 1 -20.46 -61.28 25.84
C MET A 1 -19.36 -60.35 25.37
N ASP A 2 -18.23 -60.76 25.62
CA ASP A 2 -17.09 -61.36 24.92
C ASP A 2 -16.19 -60.32 24.37
N LYS A 3 -15.03 -60.19 24.98
CA LYS A 3 -13.71 -60.83 24.81
C LYS A 3 -12.89 -60.23 23.65
N LYS A 4 -11.75 -59.79 24.10
CA LYS A 4 -10.42 -59.99 23.50
C LYS A 4 -10.06 -59.24 22.21
N TYR A 5 -9.08 -58.38 22.30
CA TYR A 5 -7.75 -58.73 21.77
C TYR A 5 -6.67 -57.90 22.50
N LEU A 6 -6.02 -58.61 23.35
CA LEU A 6 -4.71 -58.38 23.94
C LEU A 6 -3.64 -58.92 22.92
N PHE A 7 -2.42 -58.34 22.98
CA PHE A 7 -1.19 -58.82 22.34
C PHE A 7 -0.87 -58.24 20.94
N LEU A 8 0.19 -57.50 20.77
CA LEU A 8 1.60 -57.86 20.92
C LEU A 8 2.50 -56.63 21.07
N LEU A 9 3.19 -56.60 22.20
CA LEU A 9 4.44 -55.86 22.36
C LEU A 9 5.49 -56.56 21.51
N ASN A 10 6.10 -55.89 20.55
CA ASN A 10 7.35 -56.32 19.95
C ASN A 10 8.43 -55.34 20.38
N GLU A 11 9.17 -55.71 21.40
CA GLU A 11 10.41 -55.12 21.80
C GLU A 11 11.47 -55.43 20.72
N SER A 12 11.72 -54.48 19.81
CA SER A 12 12.97 -54.49 19.08
C SER A 12 13.99 -53.66 19.86
N PHE A 13 14.82 -54.41 20.58
CA PHE A 13 16.02 -54.01 21.27
C PHE A 13 16.97 -53.34 20.26
N PHE A 14 17.02 -52.01 20.24
CA PHE A 14 17.99 -51.28 19.48
C PHE A 14 19.23 -51.10 20.35
N GLU A 15 20.21 -51.93 20.08
CA GLU A 15 21.55 -51.91 20.69
C GLU A 15 22.25 -50.60 20.34
N VAL A 16 22.45 -49.71 21.30
CA VAL A 16 23.19 -48.45 21.15
C VAL A 16 24.68 -48.74 21.17
N PRO A 17 25.39 -48.65 20.04
CA PRO A 17 26.84 -48.85 20.04
C PRO A 17 27.52 -47.64 20.68
N LYS A 18 28.14 -47.90 21.80
CA LYS A 18 29.27 -47.24 22.48
C LYS A 18 29.59 -45.80 22.02
N LEU A 19 28.79 -44.85 22.48
CA LEU A 19 28.94 -43.39 22.28
C LEU A 19 30.26 -42.83 22.85
N GLU A 20 30.96 -43.58 23.68
CA GLU A 20 32.18 -43.12 24.35
C GLU A 20 33.40 -42.97 23.42
N LYS A 21 33.52 -43.80 22.39
CA LYS A 21 34.64 -43.70 21.43
C LYS A 21 34.47 -42.62 20.40
N ILE A 22 33.24 -42.24 20.09
CA ILE A 22 32.93 -41.17 19.12
C ILE A 22 33.20 -39.79 19.74
N SER A 23 32.93 -39.65 21.04
CA SER A 23 33.17 -38.39 21.78
C SER A 23 34.66 -38.04 21.86
N LEU A 24 35.54 -39.05 22.12
CA LEU A 24 36.97 -38.82 22.16
C LEU A 24 37.61 -38.50 20.78
N PHE A 25 37.05 -39.08 19.73
CA PHE A 25 37.54 -38.84 18.36
C PHE A 25 37.15 -37.43 17.89
N LEU A 26 35.94 -36.99 18.20
CA LEU A 26 35.45 -35.64 17.88
C LEU A 26 36.22 -34.58 18.70
N LEU A 27 36.53 -34.86 19.96
CA LEU A 27 37.29 -33.94 20.81
C LEU A 27 38.73 -33.74 20.31
N LYS A 28 39.38 -34.80 19.80
CA LYS A 28 40.72 -34.72 19.19
C LYS A 28 40.72 -33.98 17.83
N LEU A 29 39.68 -34.12 17.04
CA LEU A 29 39.52 -33.37 15.80
C LEU A 29 39.28 -31.86 16.04
N PHE A 30 38.54 -31.55 17.11
CA PHE A 30 38.24 -30.16 17.48
C PHE A 30 39.47 -29.41 17.98
N THR A 31 40.31 -30.05 18.81
CA THR A 31 41.52 -29.42 19.36
C THR A 31 42.64 -29.21 18.33
N ASN A 32 42.72 -30.09 17.30
CA ASN A 32 43.73 -29.97 16.25
C ASN A 32 43.38 -28.91 15.21
N ASN A 33 42.07 -28.67 14.97
CA ASN A 33 41.62 -27.62 14.08
C ASN A 33 41.59 -26.21 14.73
N MET A 34 41.38 -26.11 16.04
CA MET A 34 41.43 -24.84 16.75
C MET A 34 42.82 -24.19 16.71
N LYS A 35 43.90 -24.98 16.79
CA LYS A 35 45.26 -24.43 16.68
C LYS A 35 45.58 -23.85 15.30
N LYS A 36 45.01 -24.41 14.24
CA LYS A 36 45.15 -23.88 12.86
C LYS A 36 44.28 -22.68 12.59
N ILE A 37 43.10 -22.59 13.22
CA ILE A 37 42.17 -21.46 13.06
C ILE A 37 42.72 -20.21 13.78
N VAL A 38 43.33 -20.36 14.94
CA VAL A 38 43.89 -19.21 15.69
C VAL A 38 45.07 -18.58 14.94
N THR A 39 45.95 -19.40 14.28
CA THR A 39 47.07 -18.85 13.49
C THR A 39 46.64 -18.18 12.19
N VAL A 40 45.55 -18.62 11.56
CA VAL A 40 45.00 -17.99 10.35
C VAL A 40 44.22 -16.73 10.70
N SER A 41 43.56 -16.70 11.86
CA SER A 41 42.77 -15.54 12.32
C SER A 41 43.65 -14.33 12.70
N LEU A 42 44.91 -14.55 13.08
CA LEU A 42 45.81 -13.44 13.43
C LEU A 42 46.45 -12.74 12.20
N LEU A 43 46.41 -13.42 11.02
CA LEU A 43 47.00 -12.89 9.79
C LEU A 43 45.96 -12.16 8.89
N THR A 44 44.66 -12.33 9.18
CA THR A 44 43.56 -11.72 8.39
C THR A 44 42.98 -10.44 8.98
N LEU A 45 43.49 -9.96 10.13
CA LEU A 45 43.01 -8.71 10.75
C LEU A 45 43.58 -7.43 10.08
N ALA A 46 44.41 -7.54 9.04
CA ALA A 46 45.03 -6.38 8.41
C ALA A 46 44.35 -5.89 7.11
N PHE A 47 43.30 -6.54 6.59
CA PHE A 47 42.72 -6.19 5.29
C PHE A 47 41.18 -6.22 5.23
N VAL A 48 40.46 -5.82 6.24
CA VAL A 48 39.01 -5.55 6.07
C VAL A 48 38.65 -4.27 6.78
N SER A 49 39.30 -3.16 6.36
CA SER A 49 38.67 -1.85 6.39
C SER A 49 38.17 -1.55 4.98
N CYS A 50 37.29 -2.39 4.46
CA CYS A 50 36.36 -1.99 3.41
C CYS A 50 35.09 -1.54 4.12
N GLU A 51 35.06 -0.27 4.45
CA GLU A 51 33.85 0.46 4.66
C GLU A 51 32.90 0.13 3.51
N LYS A 52 31.93 -0.75 3.76
CA LYS A 52 30.75 -0.83 2.89
C LYS A 52 30.14 0.54 2.98
N LYS A 53 30.50 1.39 2.02
CA LYS A 53 29.71 2.54 1.64
C LYS A 53 28.32 1.95 1.39
N GLN A 54 27.45 2.06 2.39
CA GLN A 54 26.02 1.99 2.13
C GLN A 54 25.83 3.01 1.02
N GLU A 55 25.52 2.53 -0.18
CA GLU A 55 24.91 3.39 -1.17
C GLU A 55 23.71 3.99 -0.46
N ALA A 56 23.88 5.22 -0.03
CA ALA A 56 22.78 6.04 0.39
C ALA A 56 21.84 6.00 -0.81
N LYS A 57 20.71 5.28 -0.66
CA LYS A 57 19.51 5.51 -1.46
C LYS A 57 19.45 7.04 -1.58
N PRO A 58 19.36 7.63 -2.80
CA PRO A 58 19.27 9.06 -2.93
C PRO A 58 18.23 9.52 -1.91
N GLU A 59 18.63 10.40 -0.98
CA GLU A 59 17.65 11.14 -0.19
C GLU A 59 16.88 11.92 -1.24
N GLU A 60 15.72 11.42 -1.63
CA GLU A 60 14.70 12.23 -2.28
C GLU A 60 14.57 13.44 -1.38
N GLY A 61 14.95 14.60 -1.90
CA GLY A 61 15.00 15.83 -1.13
C GLY A 61 13.68 15.93 -0.38
N LYS A 62 13.72 16.10 0.94
CA LYS A 62 12.53 16.08 1.81
C LYS A 62 11.52 17.05 1.23
N VAL A 63 10.56 16.54 0.49
CA VAL A 63 9.48 17.33 -0.06
C VAL A 63 8.72 17.95 1.11
N ALA A 64 8.66 19.27 1.13
CA ALA A 64 7.97 19.99 2.18
C ALA A 64 6.47 20.03 1.87
N TYR A 65 5.66 19.50 2.76
CA TYR A 65 4.20 19.49 2.62
C TYR A 65 3.51 20.50 3.52
N ALA A 66 2.43 21.07 3.04
CA ALA A 66 1.41 21.70 3.86
C ALA A 66 0.36 20.65 4.24
N VAL A 67 -0.05 20.61 5.50
CA VAL A 67 -0.99 19.61 6.05
C VAL A 67 -2.36 20.25 6.22
N PHE A 68 -3.41 19.55 5.78
CA PHE A 68 -4.81 19.95 5.94
C PHE A 68 -5.63 18.77 6.47
N GLY A 69 -6.55 19.03 7.40
CA GLY A 69 -7.29 17.98 8.10
C GLY A 69 -6.42 17.22 9.09
N ASP A 70 -6.59 15.91 9.16
CA ASP A 70 -5.83 15.05 10.05
C ASP A 70 -4.35 14.99 9.66
N SER A 71 -3.48 14.86 10.66
CA SER A 71 -2.03 14.72 10.44
C SER A 71 -1.74 13.34 9.86
N ILE A 72 -1.25 13.29 8.63
CA ILE A 72 -0.88 12.07 7.93
C ILE A 72 0.59 12.10 7.53
N SER A 73 1.21 10.93 7.31
CA SER A 73 2.54 10.82 6.70
C SER A 73 2.43 10.54 5.20
N SER A 74 3.48 10.87 4.44
CA SER A 74 3.59 10.50 3.03
C SER A 74 3.82 9.01 2.79
N ASP A 75 4.24 8.27 3.82
CA ASP A 75 4.60 6.86 3.69
C ASP A 75 3.40 5.99 3.38
N GLY A 76 3.60 5.01 2.51
CA GLY A 76 2.56 4.04 2.16
C GLY A 76 1.46 4.59 1.24
N ALA A 77 1.63 5.78 0.65
CA ALA A 77 0.75 6.26 -0.39
C ALA A 77 0.96 5.45 -1.69
N ILE A 78 -0.12 4.92 -2.23
CA ILE A 78 -0.11 4.28 -3.55
C ILE A 78 -0.16 5.33 -4.66
N THR A 79 0.15 4.94 -5.87
CA THR A 79 0.08 5.82 -7.06
C THR A 79 -1.36 6.02 -7.53
N SER A 80 -1.59 7.04 -8.37
CA SER A 80 -2.88 7.27 -9.03
C SER A 80 -3.31 6.10 -9.93
N ALA A 81 -2.35 5.42 -10.58
CA ALA A 81 -2.62 4.23 -11.38
C ALA A 81 -3.09 3.04 -10.52
N GLU A 82 -2.39 2.75 -9.41
CA GLU A 82 -2.82 1.72 -8.46
C GLU A 82 -4.18 2.07 -7.83
N MET A 83 -4.44 3.35 -7.61
CA MET A 83 -5.74 3.80 -7.11
C MET A 83 -6.85 3.57 -8.13
N MET A 84 -6.60 3.82 -9.42
CA MET A 84 -7.55 3.54 -10.49
C MET A 84 -7.90 2.05 -10.55
N ASP A 85 -6.90 1.16 -10.43
CA ASP A 85 -7.14 -0.28 -10.40
C ASP A 85 -8.01 -0.69 -9.20
N LYS A 86 -7.82 -0.05 -8.04
CA LYS A 86 -8.71 -0.27 -6.89
C LYS A 86 -10.13 0.22 -7.15
N PHE A 87 -10.31 1.40 -7.73
CA PHE A 87 -11.63 1.91 -8.09
C PHE A 87 -12.39 0.97 -9.05
N LYS A 88 -11.70 0.35 -10.01
CA LYS A 88 -12.31 -0.64 -10.94
C LYS A 88 -12.87 -1.87 -10.22
N THR A 89 -12.39 -2.18 -9.02
CA THR A 89 -12.87 -3.32 -8.23
C THR A 89 -14.03 -2.98 -7.29
N LEU A 90 -14.25 -1.69 -7.01
CA LEU A 90 -15.32 -1.24 -6.11
C LEU A 90 -16.69 -1.29 -6.81
N LYS A 91 -17.68 -1.71 -6.05
CA LYS A 91 -19.10 -1.67 -6.45
C LYS A 91 -19.80 -0.53 -5.74
N GLU A 92 -20.98 -0.15 -6.22
CA GLU A 92 -21.82 0.83 -5.54
C GLU A 92 -22.15 0.36 -4.11
N GLY A 93 -21.90 1.23 -3.14
CA GLY A 93 -22.03 0.95 -1.72
C GLY A 93 -20.75 0.46 -1.03
N ASP A 94 -19.74 0.01 -1.79
CA ASP A 94 -18.45 -0.34 -1.20
C ASP A 94 -17.67 0.92 -0.79
N THR A 95 -16.85 0.78 0.25
CA THR A 95 -15.89 1.80 0.67
C THR A 95 -14.52 1.16 0.91
N LEU A 96 -13.45 1.85 0.54
CA LEU A 96 -12.07 1.43 0.74
C LEU A 96 -11.28 2.52 1.44
N GLU A 97 -10.73 2.23 2.62
CA GLU A 97 -9.76 3.13 3.26
C GLU A 97 -8.40 3.00 2.58
N VAL A 98 -7.85 4.11 2.12
CA VAL A 98 -6.63 4.14 1.34
C VAL A 98 -5.98 5.51 1.36
N LYS A 99 -4.65 5.52 1.15
CA LYS A 99 -3.85 6.72 0.93
C LYS A 99 -3.25 6.66 -0.46
N PHE A 100 -3.34 7.74 -1.24
CA PHE A 100 -2.70 7.77 -2.55
C PHE A 100 -2.13 9.15 -2.90
N LYS A 101 -1.14 9.14 -3.78
CA LYS A 101 -0.50 10.33 -4.35
C LYS A 101 -1.02 10.58 -5.75
N SER A 102 -1.30 11.86 -6.08
CA SER A 102 -1.74 12.29 -7.41
C SER A 102 -1.44 13.78 -7.64
N GLY A 103 -1.76 14.28 -8.83
CA GLY A 103 -1.82 15.70 -9.17
C GLY A 103 -3.23 16.27 -8.94
N ILE A 104 -3.32 17.55 -8.58
CA ILE A 104 -4.58 18.27 -8.43
C ILE A 104 -4.95 18.90 -9.78
N ASN A 105 -6.07 18.47 -10.38
CA ASN A 105 -6.58 19.06 -11.63
C ASN A 105 -7.36 20.35 -11.36
N GLU A 106 -8.31 20.31 -10.43
CA GLU A 106 -9.14 21.47 -10.09
C GLU A 106 -9.34 21.60 -8.59
N VAL A 107 -9.59 22.84 -8.15
CA VAL A 107 -9.97 23.17 -6.77
C VAL A 107 -11.16 24.11 -6.78
N CYS A 108 -12.09 23.90 -5.86
CA CYS A 108 -13.23 24.80 -5.65
C CYS A 108 -12.80 26.25 -5.45
N GLN A 109 -13.10 27.14 -6.40
CA GLN A 109 -12.68 28.54 -6.36
C GLN A 109 -13.46 29.40 -5.36
N LYS A 110 -14.57 28.91 -4.80
CA LYS A 110 -15.29 29.62 -3.74
C LYS A 110 -14.55 29.52 -2.40
N LYS A 111 -14.22 28.29 -1.95
CA LYS A 111 -13.67 28.04 -0.59
C LYS A 111 -12.56 26.99 -0.55
N GLY A 112 -12.24 26.30 -1.64
CA GLY A 112 -11.36 25.12 -1.58
C GLY A 112 -12.01 23.93 -0.90
N CYS A 113 -13.33 23.75 -1.04
CA CYS A 113 -14.10 22.75 -0.31
C CYS A 113 -14.21 21.38 -1.01
N TRP A 114 -13.68 21.28 -2.18
CA TRP A 114 -13.48 20.05 -2.96
C TRP A 114 -12.33 20.25 -3.93
N MET A 115 -11.80 19.16 -4.44
CA MET A 115 -10.82 19.14 -5.52
C MET A 115 -11.04 17.92 -6.41
N THR A 116 -10.50 17.93 -7.63
CA THR A 116 -10.37 16.75 -8.47
C THR A 116 -8.92 16.36 -8.58
N LEU A 117 -8.67 15.06 -8.54
CA LEU A 117 -7.34 14.47 -8.62
C LEU A 117 -7.23 13.61 -9.86
N ASP A 118 -6.08 13.67 -10.50
CA ASP A 118 -5.78 12.87 -11.67
C ASP A 118 -5.74 11.38 -11.33
N LEU A 119 -6.30 10.56 -12.20
CA LEU A 119 -6.22 9.11 -12.17
C LEU A 119 -5.69 8.60 -13.51
N ALA A 120 -5.30 7.33 -13.57
CA ALA A 120 -4.98 6.72 -14.86
C ALA A 120 -6.21 6.67 -15.80
N ASP A 121 -5.98 6.45 -17.10
CA ASP A 121 -7.02 6.30 -18.13
C ASP A 121 -7.87 7.58 -18.34
N ASP A 122 -7.28 8.76 -18.19
CA ASP A 122 -7.94 10.06 -18.32
C ASP A 122 -9.21 10.19 -17.43
N LYS A 123 -9.15 9.60 -16.24
CA LYS A 123 -10.18 9.67 -15.22
C LYS A 123 -9.75 10.59 -14.09
N GLU A 124 -10.74 11.03 -13.32
CA GLU A 124 -10.53 11.89 -12.14
C GLU A 124 -11.24 11.33 -10.92
N ALA A 125 -10.64 11.53 -9.75
CA ALA A 125 -11.29 11.31 -8.46
C ALA A 125 -11.85 12.64 -7.94
N PHE A 126 -13.14 12.67 -7.63
CA PHE A 126 -13.79 13.82 -6.98
C PHE A 126 -13.62 13.71 -5.47
N VAL A 127 -12.86 14.63 -4.89
CA VAL A 127 -12.47 14.61 -3.47
C VAL A 127 -13.27 15.66 -2.70
N LYS A 128 -13.96 15.20 -1.67
CA LYS A 128 -14.57 16.05 -0.62
C LYS A 128 -13.83 15.84 0.68
N PHE A 129 -13.96 16.78 1.59
CA PHE A 129 -13.31 16.73 2.90
C PHE A 129 -14.32 16.30 3.96
N LYS A 130 -13.87 15.40 4.83
CA LYS A 130 -14.67 14.80 5.89
C LYS A 130 -15.36 15.87 6.72
N ASP A 131 -16.67 15.70 6.89
CA ASP A 131 -17.54 16.57 7.69
C ASP A 131 -17.48 18.06 7.31
N TYR A 132 -16.96 18.37 6.12
CA TYR A 132 -16.68 19.75 5.70
C TYR A 132 -15.73 20.51 6.66
N GLY A 133 -14.87 19.75 7.37
CA GLY A 133 -14.08 20.20 8.51
C GLY A 133 -12.85 21.02 8.17
N PHE A 134 -12.37 20.95 6.93
CA PHE A 134 -11.22 21.74 6.45
C PHE A 134 -11.32 22.04 4.95
N PHE A 135 -10.45 22.93 4.48
CA PHE A 135 -10.41 23.38 3.09
C PHE A 135 -8.95 23.45 2.62
N VAL A 136 -8.75 23.31 1.31
CA VAL A 136 -7.43 23.45 0.68
C VAL A 136 -7.28 24.82 0.03
N PRO A 137 -6.04 25.30 -0.21
CA PRO A 137 -5.81 26.55 -0.92
C PRO A 137 -6.38 26.51 -2.34
N LYS A 138 -7.02 27.59 -2.75
CA LYS A 138 -7.62 27.71 -4.10
C LYS A 138 -6.59 27.71 -5.23
N ASN A 139 -5.35 28.03 -4.94
CA ASN A 139 -4.21 28.00 -5.85
C ASN A 139 -3.39 26.69 -5.77
N ALA A 140 -4.01 25.61 -5.31
CA ALA A 140 -3.37 24.30 -5.22
C ALA A 140 -3.46 23.48 -6.52
N GLN A 141 -4.10 24.01 -7.55
CA GLN A 141 -4.11 23.38 -8.88
C GLN A 141 -2.70 23.13 -9.38
N ASP A 142 -2.50 22.04 -10.13
CA ASP A 142 -1.24 21.57 -10.70
C ASP A 142 -0.17 21.17 -9.67
N LYS A 143 -0.50 21.10 -8.39
CA LYS A 143 0.39 20.63 -7.32
C LYS A 143 0.24 19.15 -7.07
N ASP A 144 1.34 18.52 -6.63
CA ASP A 144 1.32 17.17 -6.09
C ASP A 144 0.64 17.13 -4.72
N VAL A 145 -0.20 16.12 -4.54
CA VAL A 145 -0.99 15.91 -3.34
C VAL A 145 -0.97 14.47 -2.88
N ILE A 146 -1.02 14.25 -1.59
CA ILE A 146 -1.30 12.95 -0.98
C ILE A 146 -2.59 13.09 -0.18
N VAL A 147 -3.56 12.22 -0.42
CA VAL A 147 -4.82 12.17 0.31
C VAL A 147 -4.96 10.84 1.06
N ASN A 148 -5.48 10.92 2.29
CA ASN A 148 -5.88 9.77 3.09
C ASN A 148 -7.37 9.82 3.34
N GLY A 149 -8.06 8.68 3.30
CA GLY A 149 -9.50 8.62 3.58
C GLY A 149 -10.18 7.45 2.89
N LYS A 150 -11.45 7.65 2.52
CA LYS A 150 -12.33 6.62 1.98
C LYS A 150 -12.63 6.86 0.50
N ALA A 151 -12.28 5.86 -0.31
CA ALA A 151 -12.67 5.80 -1.72
C ALA A 151 -14.00 5.05 -1.88
N PHE A 152 -14.84 5.49 -2.81
CA PHE A 152 -16.09 4.83 -3.18
C PHE A 152 -16.50 5.24 -4.60
N VAL A 153 -17.41 4.48 -5.19
CA VAL A 153 -17.95 4.78 -6.51
C VAL A 153 -19.45 5.10 -6.41
N SER A 154 -19.90 6.03 -7.22
CA SER A 154 -21.32 6.29 -7.45
C SER A 154 -21.65 6.03 -8.91
N ILE A 155 -22.77 5.37 -9.18
CA ILE A 155 -23.19 5.03 -10.53
C ILE A 155 -24.54 5.66 -10.77
N GLU A 156 -24.61 6.61 -11.71
CA GLU A 156 -25.86 7.18 -12.20
C GLU A 156 -26.34 6.40 -13.43
N SER A 157 -27.50 5.77 -13.32
CA SER A 157 -28.04 4.99 -14.43
C SER A 157 -28.40 5.87 -15.64
N VAL A 158 -28.46 5.26 -16.81
CA VAL A 158 -28.88 5.95 -18.06
C VAL A 158 -30.23 6.66 -17.89
N ASP A 159 -31.18 6.04 -17.19
CA ASP A 159 -32.52 6.62 -16.98
C ASP A 159 -32.47 7.88 -16.10
N VAL A 160 -31.65 7.86 -15.04
CA VAL A 160 -31.41 9.01 -14.16
C VAL A 160 -30.72 10.14 -14.93
N LEU A 161 -29.70 9.84 -15.72
CA LEU A 161 -29.00 10.83 -16.54
C LEU A 161 -29.92 11.47 -17.58
N LYS A 162 -30.76 10.68 -18.25
CA LYS A 162 -31.79 11.18 -19.21
C LYS A 162 -32.80 12.07 -18.50
N HIS A 163 -33.25 11.69 -17.31
CA HIS A 163 -34.11 12.50 -16.49
C HIS A 163 -33.49 13.88 -16.18
N TYR A 164 -32.24 13.90 -15.70
CA TYR A 164 -31.55 15.16 -15.43
C TYR A 164 -31.33 16.01 -16.69
N ALA A 165 -31.01 15.40 -17.82
CA ALA A 165 -30.83 16.09 -19.08
C ALA A 165 -32.16 16.73 -19.55
N LYS A 166 -33.29 16.05 -19.36
CA LYS A 166 -34.63 16.58 -19.65
C LYS A 166 -34.99 17.76 -18.74
N ASP A 167 -34.72 17.63 -17.43
CA ASP A 167 -34.97 18.71 -16.47
C ASP A 167 -34.08 19.94 -16.73
N ALA A 168 -32.87 19.73 -17.24
CA ALA A 168 -31.98 20.79 -17.67
C ALA A 168 -32.33 21.38 -19.04
N GLY A 169 -33.44 20.98 -19.65
CA GLY A 169 -33.91 21.49 -20.95
C GLY A 169 -33.03 21.15 -22.13
N LYS A 170 -32.29 20.03 -22.07
CA LYS A 170 -31.47 19.57 -23.19
C LYS A 170 -32.34 19.13 -24.37
N SER A 171 -31.81 19.21 -25.59
CA SER A 171 -32.50 18.75 -26.79
C SER A 171 -32.73 17.25 -26.75
N GLN A 172 -33.78 16.76 -27.45
CA GLN A 172 -34.06 15.32 -27.53
C GLN A 172 -32.85 14.52 -28.06
N ALA A 173 -32.14 15.05 -29.06
CA ALA A 173 -30.96 14.43 -29.60
C ALA A 173 -29.83 14.26 -28.53
N ALA A 174 -29.65 15.25 -27.66
CA ALA A 174 -28.71 15.20 -26.55
C ALA A 174 -29.14 14.17 -25.49
N ILE A 175 -30.45 14.04 -25.24
CA ILE A 175 -30.98 13.03 -24.30
C ILE A 175 -30.80 11.63 -24.87
N ASP A 176 -31.07 11.43 -26.17
CA ASP A 176 -30.94 10.13 -26.82
C ASP A 176 -29.48 9.66 -26.94
N SER A 177 -28.50 10.59 -26.97
CA SER A 177 -27.07 10.28 -26.98
C SER A 177 -26.56 9.70 -25.65
N ILE A 178 -27.32 9.78 -24.57
CA ILE A 178 -26.98 9.21 -23.27
C ILE A 178 -27.28 7.69 -23.33
N THR A 179 -26.24 6.89 -23.55
CA THR A 179 -26.35 5.43 -23.74
C THR A 179 -25.67 4.60 -22.66
N GLU A 180 -24.82 5.24 -21.83
CA GLU A 180 -24.02 4.57 -20.80
C GLU A 180 -24.24 5.21 -19.43
N PRO A 181 -24.15 4.43 -18.34
CA PRO A 181 -24.20 4.96 -16.99
C PRO A 181 -22.94 5.81 -16.73
N LYS A 182 -23.09 6.84 -15.89
CA LYS A 182 -21.96 7.65 -15.45
C LYS A 182 -21.40 7.11 -14.14
N VAL A 183 -20.15 6.69 -14.18
CA VAL A 183 -19.41 6.29 -12.99
C VAL A 183 -18.62 7.50 -12.48
N THR A 184 -18.79 7.83 -11.20
CA THR A 184 -18.04 8.86 -10.51
C THR A 184 -17.14 8.22 -9.46
N TYR A 185 -15.83 8.37 -9.60
CA TYR A 185 -14.83 7.97 -8.62
C TYR A 185 -14.77 9.05 -7.54
N SER A 186 -15.17 8.69 -6.34
CA SER A 186 -15.33 9.65 -5.23
C SER A 186 -14.38 9.31 -4.10
N PHE A 187 -13.93 10.36 -3.39
CA PHE A 187 -13.03 10.20 -2.25
C PHE A 187 -13.45 11.17 -1.13
N MET A 188 -13.58 10.65 0.08
CA MET A 188 -13.79 11.43 1.28
C MET A 188 -12.48 11.51 2.06
N ALA A 189 -11.75 12.61 1.91
CA ALA A 189 -10.47 12.80 2.57
C ALA A 189 -10.64 13.25 4.02
N ASP A 190 -9.94 12.59 4.94
CA ASP A 190 -9.76 13.02 6.33
C ASP A 190 -8.44 13.78 6.52
N GLY A 191 -7.41 13.48 5.74
CA GLY A 191 -6.13 14.16 5.75
C GLY A 191 -5.57 14.40 4.35
N VAL A 192 -4.91 15.56 4.15
CA VAL A 192 -4.33 15.98 2.87
C VAL A 192 -2.95 16.59 3.09
N LEU A 193 -1.97 16.19 2.28
CA LEU A 193 -0.64 16.80 2.17
C LEU A 193 -0.51 17.41 0.78
N ILE A 194 -0.26 18.72 0.68
CA ILE A 194 0.00 19.41 -0.59
C ILE A 194 1.44 19.87 -0.62
N GLU A 195 2.15 19.60 -1.70
CA GLU A 195 3.51 20.05 -1.91
C GLU A 195 3.57 21.59 -1.93
N LYS A 196 4.59 22.17 -1.23
CA LYS A 196 4.73 23.62 -1.08
C LYS A 196 5.33 24.31 -2.29
#